data_bb831df0597e75e2e7fa4a2d39b89af4
#
_entry.id   bb831df0597e75e2e7fa4a2d39b89af4
#
_cell.length_a   1.000
_cell.length_b   1.000
_cell.length_c   1.000
_cell.angle_alpha   90.00
_cell.angle_beta   90.00
_cell.angle_gamma   90.00
#
_symmetry.space_group_name_H-M   'P 1'
#
loop_
_entity.id
_entity.type
_entity.pdbx_description
1 polymer ?
#
loop_
_entity_poly.entity_id
_entity_poly.type
_entity_poly.pdbx_seq_one_letter_code
_entity_poly.pdbx_strand_id
1 'polypeptide(L)'
;MQKVQTGRVIEFYSNTCLVDIDGLAVQCSIFGKQDIVVGDNVNIEYQNQNDPKSALIISKQERTSELTKRSIRGSKVVAANISHVGILLVQNPTTSTEFIDKWIASSKASNIKPFIINNKIDIEMPSDYLEKVALYNNIDIEIFNVSAKEDTGLKDLTKYLENKCTIFVGNSGAGKSTLTSKLTGIDIKTKA
;
A
#
# COMPACT_ATOMS: atom_id res chain seq x y z
N MET A 1 14.96 -33.42 -4.09
CA MET A 1 15.24 -31.98 -4.25
C MET A 1 14.06 -31.24 -3.63
N GLN A 2 14.29 -30.43 -2.60
CA GLN A 2 13.26 -29.57 -2.04
C GLN A 2 12.87 -28.54 -3.09
N LYS A 3 11.57 -28.36 -3.32
CA LYS A 3 11.07 -27.47 -4.38
C LYS A 3 11.09 -26.04 -3.83
N VAL A 4 12.00 -25.23 -4.34
CA VAL A 4 12.00 -23.78 -4.07
C VAL A 4 10.81 -23.14 -4.77
N GLN A 5 10.04 -22.34 -4.06
CA GLN A 5 8.92 -21.58 -4.60
C GLN A 5 9.17 -20.08 -4.37
N THR A 6 8.64 -19.28 -5.26
CA THR A 6 8.67 -17.81 -5.13
C THR A 6 7.31 -17.32 -4.67
N GLY A 7 7.31 -16.37 -3.76
CA GLY A 7 6.09 -15.71 -3.30
C GLY A 7 6.36 -14.27 -2.90
N ARG A 8 5.29 -13.55 -2.58
CA ARG A 8 5.34 -12.14 -2.15
C ARG A 8 5.00 -12.01 -0.68
N VAL A 9 5.81 -11.28 0.06
CA VAL A 9 5.52 -10.96 1.48
C VAL A 9 4.31 -10.01 1.54
N ILE A 10 3.23 -10.48 2.19
CA ILE A 10 1.97 -9.73 2.35
C ILE A 10 1.79 -9.18 3.77
N GLU A 11 2.34 -9.85 4.78
CA GLU A 11 2.37 -9.38 6.16
C GLU A 11 3.72 -9.68 6.79
N PHE A 12 4.15 -8.80 7.71
CA PHE A 12 5.43 -8.94 8.40
C PHE A 12 5.25 -8.80 9.91
N TYR A 13 5.74 -9.77 10.63
CA TYR A 13 5.85 -9.81 12.09
C TYR A 13 7.33 -9.90 12.47
N SER A 14 7.71 -9.62 13.68
CA SER A 14 9.12 -9.46 14.10
C SER A 14 10.10 -10.54 13.59
N ASN A 15 9.69 -11.82 13.54
CA ASN A 15 10.54 -12.93 13.10
C ASN A 15 9.87 -13.86 12.10
N THR A 16 8.63 -13.58 11.71
CA THR A 16 7.84 -14.35 10.75
C THR A 16 7.12 -13.42 9.80
N CYS A 17 6.73 -13.92 8.67
CA CYS A 17 5.89 -13.20 7.72
C CYS A 17 4.87 -14.15 7.06
N LEU A 18 3.83 -13.59 6.48
CA LEU A 18 2.98 -14.30 5.55
C LEU A 18 3.46 -14.01 4.12
N VAL A 19 3.61 -15.05 3.35
CA VAL A 19 4.00 -15.00 1.94
C VAL A 19 2.85 -15.53 1.10
N ASP A 20 2.38 -14.73 0.16
CA ASP A 20 1.41 -15.16 -0.84
C ASP A 20 2.12 -15.94 -1.95
N ILE A 21 1.64 -17.15 -2.21
CA ILE A 21 2.12 -18.04 -3.26
C ILE A 21 0.90 -18.49 -4.06
N ASP A 22 0.71 -17.89 -5.22
CA ASP A 22 -0.41 -18.20 -6.13
C ASP A 22 -1.79 -18.13 -5.43
N GLY A 23 -1.99 -17.14 -4.55
CA GLY A 23 -3.23 -16.93 -3.80
C GLY A 23 -3.32 -17.71 -2.48
N LEU A 24 -2.27 -18.47 -2.12
CA LEU A 24 -2.19 -19.20 -0.85
C LEU A 24 -1.25 -18.48 0.12
N ALA A 25 -1.76 -18.07 1.28
CA ALA A 25 -0.94 -17.47 2.33
C ALA A 25 -0.21 -18.52 3.14
N VAL A 26 1.12 -18.51 3.08
CA VAL A 26 2.01 -19.44 3.78
C VAL A 26 2.78 -18.68 4.87
N GLN A 27 2.77 -19.19 6.08
CA GLN A 27 3.57 -18.66 7.18
C GLN A 27 5.04 -19.05 6.99
N CYS A 28 5.92 -18.03 6.92
CA CYS A 28 7.34 -18.23 6.72
C CYS A 28 8.16 -17.69 7.89
N SER A 29 9.15 -18.46 8.29
CA SER A 29 10.21 -18.00 9.20
C SER A 29 11.34 -17.35 8.40
N ILE A 30 12.03 -16.40 9.01
CA ILE A 30 13.16 -15.70 8.39
C ILE A 30 14.45 -16.30 8.93
N PHE A 31 15.29 -16.80 8.01
CA PHE A 31 16.60 -17.33 8.39
C PHE A 31 17.64 -16.21 8.42
N GLY A 32 18.32 -16.08 9.56
CA GLY A 32 19.36 -15.08 9.74
C GLY A 32 18.82 -13.63 9.82
N LYS A 33 19.73 -12.67 9.65
CA LYS A 33 19.39 -11.25 9.65
C LYS A 33 19.14 -10.78 8.22
N GLN A 34 17.90 -10.86 7.78
CA GLN A 34 17.48 -10.37 6.47
C GLN A 34 16.61 -9.12 6.62
N ASP A 35 16.84 -8.14 5.74
CA ASP A 35 16.01 -6.93 5.64
C ASP A 35 14.80 -7.24 4.74
N ILE A 36 13.80 -7.91 5.31
CA ILE A 36 12.55 -8.27 4.67
C ILE A 36 11.48 -7.25 5.05
N VAL A 37 10.70 -6.80 4.07
CA VAL A 37 9.54 -5.91 4.26
C VAL A 37 8.35 -6.40 3.44
N VAL A 38 7.18 -5.87 3.73
CA VAL A 38 5.97 -6.13 2.92
C VAL A 38 6.22 -5.71 1.47
N GLY A 39 5.81 -6.57 0.53
CA GLY A 39 6.02 -6.39 -0.91
C GLY A 39 7.30 -7.06 -1.45
N ASP A 40 8.22 -7.53 -0.61
CA ASP A 40 9.39 -8.26 -1.08
C ASP A 40 8.98 -9.56 -1.79
N ASN A 41 9.62 -9.84 -2.92
CA ASN A 41 9.57 -11.16 -3.55
C ASN A 41 10.67 -12.03 -2.91
N VAL A 42 10.28 -13.20 -2.44
CA VAL A 42 11.16 -14.10 -1.68
C VAL A 42 11.11 -15.52 -2.24
N ASN A 43 12.23 -16.21 -2.13
CA ASN A 43 12.28 -17.65 -2.38
C ASN A 43 12.12 -18.36 -1.05
N ILE A 44 11.22 -19.34 -1.02
CA ILE A 44 10.91 -20.13 0.17
C ILE A 44 11.19 -21.60 -0.07
N GLU A 45 11.41 -22.31 1.03
CA GLU A 45 11.57 -23.76 1.09
C GLU A 45 10.71 -24.32 2.23
N TYR A 46 9.88 -25.33 1.94
CA TYR A 46 9.08 -25.98 2.96
C TYR A 46 9.97 -26.85 3.86
N GLN A 47 9.90 -26.65 5.16
CA GLN A 47 10.68 -27.41 6.14
C GLN A 47 10.18 -28.85 6.26
N ASN A 48 8.88 -29.07 6.03
CA ASN A 48 8.26 -30.39 6.04
C ASN A 48 7.27 -30.47 4.87
N GLN A 49 7.45 -31.48 4.01
CA GLN A 49 6.56 -31.70 2.87
C GLN A 49 5.12 -32.03 3.29
N ASN A 50 4.92 -32.50 4.53
CA ASN A 50 3.62 -32.83 5.09
C ASN A 50 2.95 -31.64 5.83
N ASP A 51 3.66 -30.52 6.00
CA ASP A 51 3.10 -29.30 6.59
C ASP A 51 3.26 -28.11 5.63
N PRO A 52 2.28 -27.91 4.73
CA PRO A 52 2.33 -26.81 3.76
C PRO A 52 2.15 -25.43 4.40
N LYS A 53 1.93 -25.37 5.73
CA LYS A 53 1.71 -24.09 6.44
C LYS A 53 3.00 -23.49 7.00
N SER A 54 4.13 -24.21 6.96
CA SER A 54 5.39 -23.75 7.53
C SER A 54 6.53 -23.85 6.52
N ALA A 55 7.12 -22.70 6.20
CA ALA A 55 8.23 -22.58 5.27
C ALA A 55 9.33 -21.66 5.81
N LEU A 56 10.48 -21.68 5.15
CA LEU A 56 11.64 -20.85 5.46
C LEU A 56 11.95 -19.94 4.27
N ILE A 57 12.13 -18.65 4.51
CA ILE A 57 12.69 -17.74 3.51
C ILE A 57 14.18 -18.01 3.41
N ILE A 58 14.61 -18.46 2.22
CA ILE A 58 16.02 -18.75 1.93
C ILE A 58 16.73 -17.58 1.27
N SER A 59 16.03 -16.77 0.50
CA SER A 59 16.58 -15.56 -0.13
C SER A 59 15.50 -14.56 -0.49
N LYS A 60 15.92 -13.31 -0.61
CA LYS A 60 15.14 -12.20 -1.15
C LYS A 60 15.58 -11.90 -2.58
N GLN A 61 14.63 -11.59 -3.45
CA GLN A 61 14.90 -11.12 -4.80
C GLN A 61 15.21 -9.61 -4.82
N GLU A 62 15.79 -9.12 -5.90
CA GLU A 62 16.05 -7.70 -6.10
C GLU A 62 14.75 -6.91 -6.15
N ARG A 63 14.74 -5.77 -5.46
CA ARG A 63 13.59 -4.87 -5.39
C ARG A 63 13.54 -3.97 -6.62
N THR A 64 12.36 -3.82 -7.21
CA THR A 64 12.13 -2.87 -8.32
C THR A 64 11.85 -1.46 -7.80
N SER A 65 11.35 -1.33 -6.59
CA SER A 65 11.10 -0.05 -5.90
C SER A 65 11.17 -0.21 -4.39
N GLU A 66 11.51 0.87 -3.69
CA GLU A 66 11.57 0.92 -2.23
C GLU A 66 10.85 2.15 -1.71
N LEU A 67 9.85 1.96 -0.85
CA LEU A 67 9.26 3.04 -0.08
C LEU A 67 10.01 3.20 1.22
N THR A 68 10.66 4.36 1.40
CA THR A 68 11.47 4.64 2.59
C THR A 68 10.78 5.64 3.51
N LYS A 69 10.88 5.39 4.81
CA LYS A 69 10.52 6.35 5.86
C LYS A 69 11.78 6.93 6.48
N ARG A 70 11.92 8.24 6.40
CA ARG A 70 13.01 8.97 7.09
C ARG A 70 12.65 9.19 8.56
N SER A 71 13.60 8.97 9.43
CA SER A 71 13.53 9.28 10.86
C SER A 71 14.85 9.92 11.31
N ILE A 72 14.88 10.44 12.53
CA ILE A 72 16.10 10.98 13.14
C ILE A 72 17.24 9.94 13.18
N ARG A 73 16.90 8.65 13.20
CA ARG A 73 17.86 7.53 13.23
C ARG A 73 18.28 7.03 11.83
N GLY A 74 17.88 7.72 10.77
CA GLY A 74 18.17 7.34 9.37
C GLY A 74 16.94 6.98 8.55
N SER A 75 17.18 6.43 7.38
CA SER A 75 16.15 5.97 6.46
C SER A 75 15.89 4.47 6.64
N LYS A 76 14.63 4.06 6.69
CA LYS A 76 14.23 2.66 6.76
C LYS A 76 13.25 2.34 5.62
N VAL A 77 13.51 1.27 4.91
CA VAL A 77 12.54 0.73 3.93
C VAL A 77 11.33 0.18 4.71
N VAL A 78 10.14 0.57 4.31
CA VAL A 78 8.87 0.15 4.94
C VAL A 78 8.03 -0.74 4.05
N ALA A 79 8.23 -0.64 2.73
CA ALA A 79 7.60 -1.52 1.75
C ALA A 79 8.43 -1.57 0.47
N ALA A 80 8.29 -2.64 -0.31
CA ALA A 80 9.03 -2.88 -1.54
C ALA A 80 8.11 -3.27 -2.70
N ASN A 81 8.62 -3.15 -3.93
CA ASN A 81 7.95 -3.55 -5.16
C ASN A 81 6.55 -2.92 -5.32
N ILE A 82 6.45 -1.64 -4.91
CA ILE A 82 5.25 -0.83 -5.03
C ILE A 82 5.32 -0.05 -6.34
N SER A 83 4.25 -0.10 -7.12
CA SER A 83 4.15 0.66 -8.36
C SER A 83 3.46 2.01 -8.19
N HIS A 84 2.54 2.12 -7.21
CA HIS A 84 1.69 3.31 -7.04
C HIS A 84 1.51 3.70 -5.57
N VAL A 85 1.34 5.01 -5.34
CA VAL A 85 0.94 5.58 -4.04
C VAL A 85 -0.36 6.35 -4.23
N GLY A 86 -1.43 5.88 -3.60
CA GLY A 86 -2.72 6.58 -3.54
C GLY A 86 -2.77 7.50 -2.32
N ILE A 87 -2.79 8.79 -2.54
CA ILE A 87 -2.78 9.83 -1.50
C ILE A 87 -4.22 10.25 -1.22
N LEU A 88 -4.73 9.94 -0.03
CA LEU A 88 -6.08 10.32 0.35
C LEU A 88 -6.12 11.82 0.70
N LEU A 89 -6.86 12.55 -0.09
CA LEU A 89 -7.25 13.93 0.13
C LEU A 89 -8.68 13.94 0.68
N VAL A 90 -8.90 14.54 1.83
CA VAL A 90 -10.23 14.65 2.47
C VAL A 90 -10.39 16.02 3.11
N GLN A 91 -11.64 16.49 3.15
CA GLN A 91 -11.99 17.73 3.81
C GLN A 91 -11.99 17.56 5.34
N ASN A 92 -12.51 16.43 5.85
CA ASN A 92 -12.59 16.15 7.28
C ASN A 92 -12.12 14.72 7.62
N PRO A 93 -11.02 14.58 8.43
CA PRO A 93 -10.11 15.65 8.89
C PRO A 93 -9.31 16.25 7.73
N THR A 94 -9.14 17.56 7.73
CA THR A 94 -8.49 18.28 6.61
C THR A 94 -7.11 17.74 6.31
N THR A 95 -6.89 17.37 5.04
CA THR A 95 -5.56 16.99 4.54
C THR A 95 -4.82 18.26 4.12
N SER A 96 -3.62 18.51 4.66
CA SER A 96 -2.81 19.68 4.28
C SER A 96 -2.16 19.47 2.90
N THR A 97 -1.93 20.59 2.18
CA THR A 97 -1.17 20.58 0.91
C THR A 97 0.25 20.06 1.12
N GLU A 98 0.91 20.46 2.20
CA GLU A 98 2.25 19.99 2.54
C GLU A 98 2.32 18.44 2.64
N PHE A 99 1.30 17.82 3.22
CA PHE A 99 1.23 16.36 3.29
C PHE A 99 1.18 15.73 1.89
N ILE A 100 0.33 16.27 1.00
CA ILE A 100 0.14 15.76 -0.36
C ILE A 100 1.43 15.96 -1.16
N ASP A 101 1.99 17.16 -1.16
CA ASP A 101 3.20 17.53 -1.90
C ASP A 101 4.41 16.67 -1.48
N LYS A 102 4.54 16.43 -0.17
CA LYS A 102 5.58 15.56 0.38
C LYS A 102 5.47 14.13 -0.14
N TRP A 103 4.25 13.59 -0.21
CA TRP A 103 4.04 12.23 -0.74
C TRP A 103 4.23 12.18 -2.25
N ILE A 104 3.80 13.20 -2.99
CA ILE A 104 4.06 13.30 -4.44
C ILE A 104 5.56 13.31 -4.71
N ALA A 105 6.31 14.20 -4.05
CA ALA A 105 7.74 14.33 -4.22
C ALA A 105 8.49 13.04 -3.83
N SER A 106 8.14 12.45 -2.69
CA SER A 106 8.76 11.21 -2.22
C SER A 106 8.50 10.03 -3.16
N SER A 107 7.28 9.90 -3.67
CA SER A 107 6.90 8.84 -4.60
C SER A 107 7.66 8.97 -5.92
N LYS A 108 7.68 10.18 -6.51
CA LYS A 108 8.42 10.45 -7.76
C LYS A 108 9.91 10.20 -7.60
N ALA A 109 10.50 10.58 -6.46
CA ALA A 109 11.92 10.32 -6.16
C ALA A 109 12.26 8.82 -6.04
N SER A 110 11.27 7.98 -5.78
CA SER A 110 11.41 6.52 -5.67
C SER A 110 10.91 5.76 -6.92
N ASN A 111 10.67 6.46 -8.04
CA ASN A 111 10.05 5.89 -9.26
C ASN A 111 8.70 5.20 -9.03
N ILE A 112 7.94 5.68 -8.04
CA ILE A 112 6.59 5.19 -7.72
C ILE A 112 5.60 6.25 -8.21
N LYS A 113 4.56 5.83 -8.96
CA LYS A 113 3.58 6.75 -9.54
C LYS A 113 2.59 7.24 -8.45
N PRO A 114 2.55 8.54 -8.10
CA PRO A 114 1.54 9.06 -7.18
C PRO A 114 0.23 9.31 -7.92
N PHE A 115 -0.88 9.16 -7.21
CA PHE A 115 -2.21 9.63 -7.61
C PHE A 115 -3.00 10.07 -6.37
N ILE A 116 -4.02 10.87 -6.56
CA ILE A 116 -4.85 11.41 -5.48
C ILE A 116 -6.21 10.71 -5.46
N ILE A 117 -6.67 10.40 -4.26
CA ILE A 117 -8.02 9.91 -3.99
C ILE A 117 -8.72 10.98 -3.16
N ASN A 118 -9.55 11.80 -3.81
CA ASN A 118 -10.44 12.74 -3.15
C ASN A 118 -11.62 11.95 -2.59
N ASN A 119 -11.49 11.55 -1.33
CA ASN A 119 -12.48 10.68 -0.66
C ASN A 119 -13.46 11.50 0.17
N LYS A 120 -14.61 10.91 0.48
CA LYS A 120 -15.75 11.50 1.22
C LYS A 120 -16.43 12.64 0.46
N ILE A 121 -16.60 12.47 -0.86
CA ILE A 121 -17.34 13.44 -1.69
C ILE A 121 -18.85 13.49 -1.35
N ASP A 122 -19.33 12.62 -0.48
CA ASP A 122 -20.67 12.64 0.12
C ASP A 122 -20.85 13.78 1.14
N ILE A 123 -19.76 14.42 1.57
CA ILE A 123 -19.78 15.56 2.47
C ILE A 123 -19.68 16.85 1.65
N GLU A 124 -20.44 17.88 2.04
CA GLU A 124 -20.36 19.21 1.42
C GLU A 124 -18.94 19.73 1.42
N MET A 125 -18.50 20.19 0.26
CA MET A 125 -17.14 20.67 0.04
C MET A 125 -17.12 22.20 -0.05
N PRO A 126 -16.49 22.87 0.93
CA PRO A 126 -16.30 24.33 0.88
C PRO A 126 -15.46 24.79 -0.33
N SER A 127 -15.61 26.05 -0.74
CA SER A 127 -14.91 26.60 -1.91
C SER A 127 -13.39 26.49 -1.81
N ASP A 128 -12.81 26.75 -0.63
CA ASP A 128 -11.38 26.64 -0.37
C ASP A 128 -10.85 25.22 -0.55
N TYR A 129 -11.67 24.22 -0.23
CA TYR A 129 -11.34 22.82 -0.47
C TYR A 129 -11.40 22.47 -1.97
N LEU A 130 -12.40 22.98 -2.69
CA LEU A 130 -12.50 22.78 -4.14
C LEU A 130 -11.32 23.43 -4.88
N GLU A 131 -10.90 24.62 -4.46
CA GLU A 131 -9.70 25.29 -4.97
C GLU A 131 -8.44 24.42 -4.73
N LYS A 132 -8.32 23.82 -3.54
CA LYS A 132 -7.21 22.89 -3.24
C LYS A 132 -7.22 21.69 -4.18
N VAL A 133 -8.35 21.06 -4.44
CA VAL A 133 -8.46 19.95 -5.40
C VAL A 133 -8.05 20.40 -6.79
N ALA A 134 -8.50 21.61 -7.20
CA ALA A 134 -8.20 22.19 -8.52
C ALA A 134 -6.70 22.43 -8.74
N LEU A 135 -5.93 22.75 -7.69
CA LEU A 135 -4.47 22.89 -7.80
C LEU A 135 -3.81 21.63 -8.36
N TYR A 136 -4.28 20.45 -7.94
CA TYR A 136 -3.71 19.17 -8.35
C TYR A 136 -4.21 18.69 -9.72
N ASN A 137 -5.34 19.22 -10.22
CA ASN A 137 -5.78 18.97 -11.59
C ASN A 137 -4.87 19.63 -12.65
N ASN A 138 -4.11 20.65 -12.27
CA ASN A 138 -3.21 21.38 -13.17
C ASN A 138 -1.80 20.78 -13.26
N ILE A 139 -1.52 19.76 -12.47
CA ILE A 139 -0.28 19.00 -12.54
C ILE A 139 -0.61 17.56 -13.01
N ASP A 140 0.31 16.92 -13.69
CA ASP A 140 0.11 15.56 -14.27
C ASP A 140 0.02 14.50 -13.17
N ILE A 141 -1.10 14.56 -12.39
CA ILE A 141 -1.44 13.61 -11.32
C ILE A 141 -2.92 13.23 -11.45
N GLU A 142 -3.21 11.96 -11.58
CA GLU A 142 -4.58 11.48 -11.67
C GLU A 142 -5.32 11.67 -10.34
N ILE A 143 -6.57 12.14 -10.40
CA ILE A 143 -7.44 12.37 -9.25
C ILE A 143 -8.71 11.54 -9.41
N PHE A 144 -9.02 10.71 -8.41
CA PHE A 144 -10.26 9.95 -8.32
C PHE A 144 -11.16 10.55 -7.26
N ASN A 145 -12.35 10.99 -7.65
CA ASN A 145 -13.36 11.50 -6.73
C ASN A 145 -14.23 10.33 -6.27
N VAL A 146 -14.18 10.00 -4.97
CA VAL A 146 -14.84 8.82 -4.43
C VAL A 146 -15.56 9.09 -3.09
N SER A 147 -16.61 8.36 -2.82
CA SER A 147 -17.11 8.12 -1.48
C SER A 147 -17.02 6.62 -1.18
N ALA A 148 -16.07 6.23 -0.34
CA ALA A 148 -15.98 4.85 0.12
C ALA A 148 -17.19 4.42 0.96
N LYS A 149 -17.91 5.38 1.58
CA LYS A 149 -19.11 5.13 2.34
C LYS A 149 -20.32 4.83 1.45
N GLU A 150 -20.51 5.63 0.40
CA GLU A 150 -21.66 5.57 -0.49
C GLU A 150 -21.38 4.79 -1.79
N ASP A 151 -20.24 4.09 -1.88
CA ASP A 151 -19.78 3.31 -3.04
C ASP A 151 -19.70 4.13 -4.35
N THR A 152 -19.57 5.46 -4.26
CA THR A 152 -19.51 6.35 -5.42
C THR A 152 -18.08 6.46 -5.95
N GLY A 153 -17.90 6.44 -7.28
CA GLY A 153 -16.61 6.62 -7.96
C GLY A 153 -15.62 5.44 -7.82
N LEU A 154 -15.99 4.37 -7.10
CA LEU A 154 -15.10 3.25 -6.84
C LEU A 154 -14.80 2.40 -8.09
N LYS A 155 -15.71 2.35 -9.05
CA LYS A 155 -15.53 1.53 -10.27
C LYS A 155 -14.31 1.98 -11.08
N ASP A 156 -14.14 3.27 -11.29
CA ASP A 156 -13.02 3.83 -12.05
C ASP A 156 -11.70 3.67 -11.29
N LEU A 157 -11.74 3.90 -9.97
CA LEU A 157 -10.59 3.66 -9.11
C LEU A 157 -10.19 2.17 -9.12
N THR A 158 -11.15 1.24 -9.02
CA THR A 158 -10.88 -0.20 -9.07
C THR A 158 -10.21 -0.59 -10.39
N LYS A 159 -10.76 -0.12 -11.51
CA LYS A 159 -10.19 -0.36 -12.84
C LYS A 159 -8.77 0.21 -12.95
N TYR A 160 -8.53 1.39 -12.39
CA TYR A 160 -7.18 1.98 -12.37
C TYR A 160 -6.19 1.14 -11.56
N LEU A 161 -6.64 0.52 -10.47
CA LEU A 161 -5.80 -0.27 -9.58
C LEU A 161 -5.49 -1.69 -10.09
N GLU A 162 -6.16 -2.15 -11.14
CA GLU A 162 -5.91 -3.47 -11.73
C GLU A 162 -4.43 -3.67 -12.08
N ASN A 163 -3.89 -4.81 -11.70
CA ASN A 163 -2.49 -5.20 -11.91
C ASN A 163 -1.44 -4.23 -11.31
N LYS A 164 -1.83 -3.43 -10.32
CA LYS A 164 -0.94 -2.49 -9.62
C LYS A 164 -0.75 -2.88 -8.16
N CYS A 165 0.48 -2.78 -7.69
CA CYS A 165 0.77 -2.86 -6.27
C CYS A 165 0.73 -1.45 -5.69
N THR A 166 -0.30 -1.14 -4.92
CA THR A 166 -0.58 0.22 -4.44
C THR A 166 -0.58 0.29 -2.92
N ILE A 167 0.04 1.33 -2.39
CA ILE A 167 -0.10 1.70 -0.98
C ILE A 167 -0.97 2.95 -0.85
N PHE A 168 -1.89 2.95 0.12
CA PHE A 168 -2.69 4.13 0.46
C PHE A 168 -2.09 4.88 1.64
N VAL A 169 -1.91 6.18 1.47
CA VAL A 169 -1.41 7.10 2.50
C VAL A 169 -2.43 8.21 2.75
N GLY A 170 -2.50 8.66 4.00
CA GLY A 170 -3.48 9.67 4.40
C GLY A 170 -3.54 9.79 5.92
N ASN A 171 -4.10 10.87 6.42
CA ASN A 171 -4.28 11.13 7.84
C ASN A 171 -5.17 10.04 8.51
N SER A 172 -5.10 9.94 9.84
CA SER A 172 -6.08 9.15 10.58
C SER A 172 -7.48 9.68 10.29
N GLY A 173 -8.45 8.79 10.11
CA GLY A 173 -9.82 9.19 9.74
C GLY A 173 -10.03 9.58 8.27
N ALA A 174 -9.02 9.55 7.40
CA ALA A 174 -9.19 9.82 5.96
C ALA A 174 -9.97 8.74 5.19
N GLY A 175 -10.29 7.61 5.84
CA GLY A 175 -11.07 6.54 5.24
C GLY A 175 -10.26 5.45 4.54
N LYS A 176 -8.96 5.33 4.80
CA LYS A 176 -8.09 4.29 4.20
C LYS A 176 -8.64 2.88 4.38
N SER A 177 -8.97 2.50 5.61
CA SER A 177 -9.46 1.15 5.91
C SER A 177 -10.81 0.89 5.25
N THR A 178 -11.73 1.86 5.30
CA THR A 178 -13.04 1.76 4.64
C THR A 178 -12.86 1.58 3.14
N LEU A 179 -12.00 2.40 2.52
CA LEU A 179 -11.69 2.30 1.09
C LEU A 179 -11.08 0.94 0.74
N THR A 180 -10.09 0.50 1.53
CA THR A 180 -9.45 -0.81 1.29
C THR A 180 -10.45 -1.95 1.44
N SER A 181 -11.31 -1.93 2.48
CA SER A 181 -12.35 -2.95 2.64
C SER A 181 -13.30 -3.00 1.45
N LYS A 182 -13.72 -1.84 0.93
CA LYS A 182 -14.59 -1.76 -0.24
C LYS A 182 -13.93 -2.29 -1.51
N LEU A 183 -12.65 -1.96 -1.74
CA LEU A 183 -11.92 -2.39 -2.93
C LEU A 183 -11.55 -3.88 -2.91
N THR A 184 -11.31 -4.45 -1.72
CA THR A 184 -10.86 -5.85 -1.59
C THR A 184 -11.96 -6.82 -1.21
N GLY A 185 -13.10 -6.33 -0.74
CA GLY A 185 -14.16 -7.16 -0.14
C GLY A 185 -13.78 -7.76 1.23
N ILE A 186 -12.63 -7.36 1.79
CA ILE A 186 -12.13 -7.85 3.09
C ILE A 186 -12.48 -6.84 4.17
N ASP A 187 -13.13 -7.29 5.24
CA ASP A 187 -13.43 -6.42 6.40
C ASP A 187 -12.15 -6.13 7.20
N ILE A 188 -11.64 -4.92 7.03
CA ILE A 188 -10.46 -4.43 7.76
C ILE A 188 -10.92 -3.72 9.03
N LYS A 189 -10.75 -4.38 10.18
CA LYS A 189 -11.08 -3.78 11.48
C LYS A 189 -10.27 -2.51 11.70
N THR A 190 -10.95 -1.37 11.75
CA THR A 190 -10.36 -0.11 12.20
C THR A 190 -10.27 -0.11 13.71
N LYS A 191 -9.12 0.19 14.27
CA LYS A 191 -9.06 0.61 15.68
C LYS A 191 -9.76 1.96 15.76
N ALA A 192 -10.84 2.01 16.53
CA ALA A 192 -11.52 3.25 16.91
C ALA A 192 -10.57 4.13 17.74
#